data_678284bbdf58992a9277fd2deb18ec90
#
_entry.id   678284bbdf58992a9277fd2deb18ec90
#
_cell.length_a   1.000
_cell.length_b   1.000
_cell.length_c   1.000
_cell.angle_alpha   90.00
_cell.angle_beta   90.00
_cell.angle_gamma   90.00
#
_symmetry.space_group_name_H-M   'P 1'
#
loop_
_entity.id
_entity.type
_entity.pdbx_description
1 polymer ?
#
loop_
_entity_poly.entity_id
_entity_poly.type
_entity_poly.pdbx_seq_one_letter_code
_entity_poly.pdbx_strand_id
1 'polypeptide(L)'
;TPADTGLLTPLEVEDHTYLYRNEYTLPLGVMVPYDLEDNWQLDITNPADVQNDLAVVLGADPVLEEVPSEILGTSFTFTPEVSGDYYVYVSNKKVEKVSALMGENTKSFDNVNRGYMLELGWITAGEEVTLRNDDNEQDLVAVAYRFIPEGLESVYHVLNRNSMELTKKTDTEITGRIDTEKAGLLYLSIPYDKGWSI
;
A
#
# COMPACT_ATOMS: atom_id res chain seq x y z
N THR A 1 -19.48 -1.95 8.77
CA THR A 1 -18.91 -2.81 7.72
C THR A 1 -17.59 -2.20 7.31
N PRO A 2 -16.49 -2.97 7.15
CA PRO A 2 -15.31 -2.49 6.48
C PRO A 2 -15.70 -1.95 5.10
N ALA A 3 -15.02 -0.92 4.63
CA ALA A 3 -15.22 -0.43 3.28
C ALA A 3 -15.01 -1.59 2.30
N ASP A 4 -15.90 -1.75 1.34
CA ASP A 4 -15.76 -2.75 0.28
C ASP A 4 -14.70 -2.23 -0.71
N THR A 5 -13.47 -2.60 -0.46
CA THR A 5 -12.34 -2.24 -1.32
C THR A 5 -12.20 -3.18 -2.52
N GLY A 6 -13.09 -4.18 -2.65
CA GLY A 6 -12.96 -5.26 -3.63
C GLY A 6 -11.83 -6.25 -3.36
N LEU A 7 -11.03 -6.03 -2.31
CA LEU A 7 -9.88 -6.87 -1.95
C LEU A 7 -10.24 -8.00 -0.99
N LEU A 8 -11.37 -7.91 -0.33
CA LEU A 8 -11.83 -8.85 0.69
C LEU A 8 -13.17 -9.45 0.29
N THR A 9 -13.25 -10.77 0.28
CA THR A 9 -14.50 -11.50 0.05
C THR A 9 -15.17 -11.80 1.38
N PRO A 10 -16.40 -11.33 1.64
CA PRO A 10 -17.12 -11.66 2.87
C PRO A 10 -17.47 -13.16 2.89
N LEU A 11 -17.19 -13.84 3.98
CA LEU A 11 -17.48 -15.26 4.18
C LEU A 11 -18.65 -15.48 5.11
N GLU A 12 -18.64 -14.86 6.28
CA GLU A 12 -19.60 -15.09 7.35
C GLU A 12 -19.81 -13.85 8.19
N VAL A 13 -21.01 -13.70 8.71
CA VAL A 13 -21.36 -12.66 9.68
C VAL A 13 -22.07 -13.34 10.83
N GLU A 14 -21.50 -13.29 12.02
CA GLU A 14 -22.09 -13.80 13.24
C GLU A 14 -22.13 -12.69 14.31
N ASP A 15 -23.33 -12.35 14.77
CA ASP A 15 -23.61 -11.20 15.66
C ASP A 15 -23.06 -9.88 15.10
N HIS A 16 -21.91 -9.42 15.59
CA HIS A 16 -21.21 -8.21 15.14
C HIS A 16 -19.80 -8.53 14.62
N THR A 17 -19.51 -9.82 14.41
CA THR A 17 -18.22 -10.29 13.88
C THR A 17 -18.33 -10.59 12.39
N TYR A 18 -17.39 -10.05 11.62
CA TYR A 18 -17.34 -10.23 10.18
C TYR A 18 -16.08 -11.01 9.82
N LEU A 19 -16.24 -12.11 9.10
CA LEU A 19 -15.15 -12.92 8.57
C LEU A 19 -14.96 -12.63 7.07
N TYR A 20 -13.75 -12.29 6.69
CA TYR A 20 -13.40 -12.03 5.29
C TYR A 20 -12.26 -12.92 4.85
N ARG A 21 -12.24 -13.28 3.55
CA ARG A 21 -11.08 -13.86 2.87
C ARG A 21 -10.32 -12.76 2.17
N ASN A 22 -8.99 -12.74 2.36
CA ASN A 22 -8.09 -11.95 1.52
C ASN A 22 -7.65 -12.83 0.35
N GLU A 23 -8.06 -12.47 -0.87
CA GLU A 23 -7.74 -13.23 -2.08
C GLU A 23 -6.28 -13.02 -2.53
N TYR A 24 -5.61 -11.97 -2.05
CA TYR A 24 -4.23 -11.63 -2.37
C TYR A 24 -3.22 -12.09 -1.31
N THR A 25 -3.50 -13.22 -0.66
CA THR A 25 -2.60 -13.80 0.34
C THR A 25 -1.44 -14.52 -0.34
N LEU A 26 -0.23 -14.03 -0.11
CA LEU A 26 0.99 -14.69 -0.57
C LEU A 26 1.41 -15.83 0.37
N PRO A 27 2.05 -16.89 -0.14
CA PRO A 27 2.62 -17.95 0.67
C PRO A 27 3.86 -17.45 1.44
N LEU A 28 4.40 -18.29 2.32
CA LEU A 28 5.51 -17.97 3.20
C LEU A 28 6.79 -17.57 2.45
N GLY A 29 7.00 -18.14 1.26
CA GLY A 29 8.16 -17.86 0.42
C GLY A 29 7.77 -17.56 -1.02
N VAL A 30 8.42 -16.58 -1.61
CA VAL A 30 8.27 -16.19 -3.01
C VAL A 30 9.64 -15.92 -3.63
N MET A 31 9.78 -16.18 -4.93
CA MET A 31 10.99 -15.78 -5.66
C MET A 31 10.87 -14.34 -6.11
N VAL A 32 11.96 -13.61 -5.91
CA VAL A 32 12.12 -12.23 -6.38
C VAL A 32 13.37 -12.12 -7.26
N PRO A 33 13.50 -11.07 -8.10
CA PRO A 33 14.68 -10.84 -8.91
C PRO A 33 15.98 -10.87 -8.08
N TYR A 34 17.05 -11.42 -8.64
CA TYR A 34 18.35 -11.54 -7.95
C TYR A 34 18.94 -10.16 -7.57
N ASP A 35 18.67 -9.16 -8.38
CA ASP A 35 19.13 -7.77 -8.26
C ASP A 35 18.10 -6.84 -7.60
N LEU A 36 17.12 -7.41 -6.88
CA LEU A 36 16.08 -6.62 -6.19
C LEU A 36 16.69 -5.58 -5.23
N GLU A 37 17.70 -5.96 -4.44
CA GLU A 37 18.34 -5.06 -3.48
C GLU A 37 19.06 -3.89 -4.13
N ASP A 38 19.58 -4.08 -5.36
CA ASP A 38 20.29 -3.05 -6.11
C ASP A 38 19.33 -2.10 -6.85
N ASN A 39 18.15 -2.57 -7.22
CA ASN A 39 17.21 -1.86 -8.09
C ASN A 39 16.04 -1.25 -7.33
N TRP A 40 15.65 -1.79 -6.17
CA TRP A 40 14.57 -1.22 -5.37
C TRP A 40 15.09 -0.09 -4.47
N GLN A 41 14.59 1.12 -4.70
CA GLN A 41 15.03 2.32 -4.00
C GLN A 41 14.25 2.52 -2.70
N LEU A 42 14.88 2.24 -1.57
CA LEU A 42 14.30 2.39 -0.22
C LEU A 42 14.57 3.77 0.41
N ASP A 43 15.45 4.57 -0.17
CA ASP A 43 15.80 5.92 0.30
C ASP A 43 14.85 7.01 -0.19
N ILE A 44 13.90 6.67 -1.05
CA ILE A 44 12.81 7.54 -1.46
C ILE A 44 11.94 7.86 -0.25
N THR A 45 11.66 9.16 -0.01
CA THR A 45 10.90 9.60 1.17
C THR A 45 9.40 9.40 1.05
N ASN A 46 8.89 9.31 -0.16
CA ASN A 46 7.46 9.13 -0.45
C ASN A 46 7.10 7.64 -0.49
N PRO A 47 6.27 7.14 0.43
CA PRO A 47 5.93 5.72 0.48
C PRO A 47 5.20 5.19 -0.76
N ALA A 48 4.47 6.03 -1.49
CA ALA A 48 3.81 5.64 -2.74
C ALA A 48 4.82 5.31 -3.83
N ASP A 49 5.86 6.15 -3.96
CA ASP A 49 6.92 5.95 -4.95
C ASP A 49 7.72 4.69 -4.63
N VAL A 50 8.01 4.42 -3.34
CA VAL A 50 8.69 3.18 -2.90
C VAL A 50 7.89 1.93 -3.27
N GLN A 51 6.57 1.97 -3.12
CA GLN A 51 5.69 0.85 -3.48
C GLN A 51 5.61 0.64 -5.00
N ASN A 52 5.47 1.74 -5.76
CA ASN A 52 5.43 1.67 -7.21
C ASN A 52 6.77 1.20 -7.79
N ASP A 53 7.90 1.68 -7.24
CA ASP A 53 9.24 1.23 -7.64
C ASP A 53 9.41 -0.27 -7.41
N LEU A 54 8.98 -0.79 -6.26
CA LEU A 54 8.96 -2.23 -6.01
C LEU A 54 8.13 -3.00 -7.05
N ALA A 55 6.93 -2.53 -7.35
CA ALA A 55 6.07 -3.19 -8.35
C ALA A 55 6.77 -3.27 -9.72
N VAL A 56 7.38 -2.17 -10.16
CA VAL A 56 8.12 -2.10 -11.43
C VAL A 56 9.35 -3.01 -11.43
N VAL A 57 10.14 -3.03 -10.35
CA VAL A 57 11.32 -3.92 -10.22
C VAL A 57 10.92 -5.39 -10.25
N LEU A 58 9.76 -5.73 -9.69
CA LEU A 58 9.19 -7.07 -9.79
C LEU A 58 8.65 -7.42 -11.19
N GLY A 59 8.57 -6.43 -12.09
CA GLY A 59 8.00 -6.60 -13.44
C GLY A 59 6.48 -6.57 -13.47
N ALA A 60 5.87 -5.89 -12.51
CA ALA A 60 4.43 -5.68 -12.39
C ALA A 60 4.06 -4.21 -12.69
N ASP A 61 2.76 -3.94 -12.74
CA ASP A 61 2.24 -2.59 -12.92
C ASP A 61 2.23 -1.80 -11.60
N PRO A 62 2.34 -0.45 -11.64
CA PRO A 62 2.21 0.39 -10.46
C PRO A 62 0.88 0.18 -9.72
N VAL A 63 0.93 0.29 -8.39
CA VAL A 63 -0.25 0.11 -7.51
C VAL A 63 -0.92 1.42 -7.12
N LEU A 64 -0.25 2.55 -7.36
CA LEU A 64 -0.72 3.89 -7.03
C LEU A 64 -0.50 4.83 -8.21
N GLU A 65 -1.51 5.59 -8.57
CA GLU A 65 -1.48 6.61 -9.63
C GLU A 65 -1.57 8.01 -9.02
N GLU A 66 -0.62 8.88 -9.35
CA GLU A 66 -0.65 10.27 -8.92
C GLU A 66 -1.83 11.01 -9.57
N VAL A 67 -2.51 11.83 -8.77
CA VAL A 67 -3.69 12.60 -9.19
C VAL A 67 -3.33 14.08 -9.27
N PRO A 68 -3.69 14.77 -10.37
CA PRO A 68 -3.51 16.21 -10.47
C PRO A 68 -4.14 16.96 -9.29
N SER A 69 -3.39 17.88 -8.69
CA SER A 69 -3.77 18.55 -7.46
C SER A 69 -3.21 19.98 -7.40
N GLU A 70 -3.80 20.82 -6.54
CA GLU A 70 -3.38 22.20 -6.31
C GLU A 70 -2.96 22.39 -4.85
N ILE A 71 -1.82 23.09 -4.67
CA ILE A 71 -1.34 23.54 -3.36
C ILE A 71 -1.63 25.03 -3.21
N LEU A 72 -2.39 25.40 -2.18
CA LEU A 72 -2.79 26.77 -1.87
C LEU A 72 -2.41 27.12 -0.42
N GLY A 73 -1.12 27.34 -0.16
CA GLY A 73 -0.61 27.62 1.17
C GLY A 73 -0.88 26.46 2.14
N THR A 74 -1.71 26.71 3.15
CA THR A 74 -2.08 25.68 4.17
C THR A 74 -3.13 24.67 3.68
N SER A 75 -3.55 24.76 2.42
CA SER A 75 -4.57 23.89 1.82
C SER A 75 -4.03 23.16 0.59
N PHE A 76 -4.54 21.95 0.39
CA PHE A 76 -4.26 21.10 -0.75
C PHE A 76 -5.59 20.55 -1.28
N THR A 77 -5.84 20.68 -2.58
CA THR A 77 -7.13 20.30 -3.16
C THR A 77 -6.93 19.47 -4.43
N PHE A 78 -7.80 18.47 -4.61
CA PHE A 78 -7.90 17.71 -5.84
C PHE A 78 -9.33 17.25 -6.10
N THR A 79 -9.64 16.97 -7.36
CA THR A 79 -10.93 16.42 -7.77
C THR A 79 -10.69 15.16 -8.60
N PRO A 80 -11.07 13.98 -8.09
CA PRO A 80 -10.92 12.73 -8.81
C PRO A 80 -11.70 12.69 -10.13
N GLU A 81 -11.09 12.18 -11.19
CA GLU A 81 -11.77 11.87 -12.45
C GLU A 81 -12.41 10.46 -12.42
N VAL A 82 -11.92 9.58 -11.55
CA VAL A 82 -12.38 8.20 -11.40
C VAL A 82 -12.72 7.92 -9.95
N SER A 83 -13.83 7.25 -9.68
CA SER A 83 -14.16 6.79 -8.33
C SER A 83 -13.20 5.69 -7.86
N GLY A 84 -12.81 5.68 -6.59
CA GLY A 84 -11.87 4.69 -6.05
C GLY A 84 -11.37 5.04 -4.66
N ASP A 85 -10.43 4.24 -4.15
CA ASP A 85 -9.73 4.52 -2.90
C ASP A 85 -8.57 5.48 -3.12
N TYR A 86 -8.53 6.52 -2.29
CA TYR A 86 -7.56 7.61 -2.41
C TYR A 86 -6.71 7.73 -1.16
N TYR A 87 -5.45 8.11 -1.41
CA TYR A 87 -4.43 8.31 -0.40
C TYR A 87 -3.72 9.64 -0.63
N VAL A 88 -3.22 10.25 0.43
CA VAL A 88 -2.41 11.48 0.33
C VAL A 88 -1.12 11.30 1.12
N TYR A 89 -0.01 11.69 0.54
CA TYR A 89 1.27 11.82 1.22
C TYR A 89 1.58 13.29 1.46
N VAL A 90 1.88 13.67 2.71
CA VAL A 90 2.32 15.01 3.09
C VAL A 90 3.83 14.99 3.31
N SER A 91 4.55 15.74 2.49
CA SER A 91 6.02 15.79 2.55
C SER A 91 6.57 16.78 3.58
N ASN A 92 5.80 17.81 3.94
CA ASN A 92 6.23 18.83 4.93
C ASN A 92 6.21 18.27 6.36
N LYS A 93 7.38 17.94 6.88
CA LYS A 93 7.56 17.34 8.22
C LYS A 93 7.25 18.29 9.38
N LYS A 94 6.89 19.55 9.12
CA LYS A 94 6.45 20.51 10.14
C LYS A 94 4.94 20.52 10.34
N VAL A 95 4.21 19.77 9.54
CA VAL A 95 2.77 19.61 9.64
C VAL A 95 2.46 18.35 10.44
N GLU A 96 1.81 18.49 11.60
CA GLU A 96 1.45 17.37 12.48
C GLU A 96 0.00 16.92 12.34
N LYS A 97 -0.91 17.87 12.03
CA LYS A 97 -2.34 17.59 11.93
C LYS A 97 -2.92 18.10 10.63
N VAL A 98 -3.72 17.25 10.01
CA VAL A 98 -4.43 17.56 8.76
C VAL A 98 -5.87 17.09 8.89
N SER A 99 -6.82 17.91 8.44
CA SER A 99 -8.18 17.48 8.17
C SER A 99 -8.45 17.41 6.68
N ALA A 100 -9.15 16.36 6.26
CA ALA A 100 -9.63 16.16 4.89
C ALA A 100 -11.14 16.31 4.86
N LEU A 101 -11.62 17.25 4.05
CA LEU A 101 -13.04 17.51 3.77
C LEU A 101 -13.38 16.77 2.47
N MET A 102 -14.41 15.92 2.51
CA MET A 102 -14.90 15.11 1.40
C MET A 102 -16.43 15.22 1.40
N GLY A 103 -16.97 16.11 0.60
CA GLY A 103 -18.38 16.47 0.64
C GLY A 103 -18.81 16.94 2.04
N GLU A 104 -19.74 16.23 2.68
CA GLU A 104 -20.20 16.52 4.05
C GLU A 104 -19.35 15.82 5.14
N ASN A 105 -18.41 14.94 4.75
CA ASN A 105 -17.58 14.19 5.67
C ASN A 105 -16.26 14.90 5.94
N THR A 106 -15.78 14.77 7.18
CA THR A 106 -14.45 15.25 7.57
C THR A 106 -13.69 14.11 8.25
N LYS A 107 -12.45 13.88 7.82
CA LYS A 107 -11.53 12.91 8.43
C LYS A 107 -10.30 13.65 8.93
N SER A 108 -9.88 13.39 10.17
CA SER A 108 -8.71 14.03 10.77
C SER A 108 -7.57 13.05 10.93
N PHE A 109 -6.34 13.54 10.73
CA PHE A 109 -5.12 12.77 10.81
C PHE A 109 -4.13 13.47 11.74
N ASP A 110 -3.58 12.71 12.69
CA ASP A 110 -2.56 13.17 13.64
C ASP A 110 -1.20 12.55 13.32
N ASN A 111 -0.11 13.18 13.78
CA ASN A 111 1.26 12.72 13.57
C ASN A 111 1.65 12.59 12.08
N VAL A 112 1.11 13.43 11.23
CA VAL A 112 1.33 13.42 9.77
C VAL A 112 2.82 13.64 9.44
N ASN A 113 3.54 14.37 10.27
CA ASN A 113 4.99 14.58 10.20
C ASN A 113 5.83 13.29 10.23
N ARG A 114 5.25 12.14 10.61
CA ARG A 114 5.90 10.82 10.54
C ARG A 114 5.97 10.26 9.13
N GLY A 115 5.23 10.84 8.17
CA GLY A 115 5.33 10.53 6.75
C GLY A 115 4.67 9.23 6.34
N TYR A 116 3.58 8.87 6.96
CA TYR A 116 2.72 7.78 6.48
C TYR A 116 1.73 8.26 5.43
N MET A 117 1.16 7.33 4.66
CA MET A 117 0.09 7.61 3.71
C MET A 117 -1.22 7.86 4.46
N LEU A 118 -1.87 9.00 4.20
CA LEU A 118 -3.19 9.33 4.74
C LEU A 118 -4.25 8.60 3.89
N GLU A 119 -4.90 7.60 4.47
CA GLU A 119 -5.98 6.88 3.81
C GLU A 119 -7.26 7.71 3.87
N LEU A 120 -7.71 8.23 2.73
CA LEU A 120 -8.99 8.94 2.62
C LEU A 120 -10.17 7.97 2.54
N GLY A 121 -9.98 6.83 1.89
CA GLY A 121 -10.98 5.84 1.55
C GLY A 121 -11.61 6.10 0.19
N TRP A 122 -12.82 5.56 -0.02
CA TRP A 122 -13.51 5.67 -1.29
C TRP A 122 -14.04 7.07 -1.54
N ILE A 123 -13.69 7.64 -2.69
CA ILE A 123 -14.13 8.95 -3.16
C ILE A 123 -14.77 8.81 -4.54
N THR A 124 -15.90 9.50 -4.74
CA THR A 124 -16.63 9.45 -6.01
C THR A 124 -16.02 10.42 -7.02
N ALA A 125 -15.99 10.03 -8.28
CA ALA A 125 -15.55 10.91 -9.38
C ALA A 125 -16.30 12.25 -9.38
N GLY A 126 -15.56 13.36 -9.51
CA GLY A 126 -16.10 14.71 -9.47
C GLY A 126 -16.32 15.30 -8.07
N GLU A 127 -16.11 14.54 -7.01
CA GLU A 127 -16.16 15.03 -5.63
C GLU A 127 -14.86 15.76 -5.28
N GLU A 128 -14.95 17.04 -4.94
CA GLU A 128 -13.79 17.81 -4.52
C GLU A 128 -13.33 17.40 -3.11
N VAL A 129 -12.04 17.18 -2.98
CA VAL A 129 -11.38 16.87 -1.70
C VAL A 129 -10.46 18.00 -1.33
N THR A 130 -10.63 18.55 -0.14
CA THR A 130 -9.76 19.60 0.40
C THR A 130 -9.11 19.14 1.69
N LEU A 131 -7.78 19.09 1.72
CA LEU A 131 -7.00 18.91 2.94
C LEU A 131 -6.57 20.27 3.48
N ARG A 132 -6.55 20.40 4.81
CA ARG A 132 -6.10 21.61 5.52
C ARG A 132 -5.12 21.27 6.61
N ASN A 133 -4.09 22.09 6.73
CA ASN A 133 -3.21 22.07 7.88
C ASN A 133 -3.93 22.72 9.08
N ASP A 134 -4.21 21.94 10.12
CA ASP A 134 -4.96 22.39 11.30
C ASP A 134 -4.04 22.84 12.45
N ASP A 135 -2.74 22.73 12.27
CA ASP A 135 -1.75 22.82 13.34
C ASP A 135 -1.00 24.17 13.36
N ASN A 136 -0.67 24.68 12.18
CA ASN A 136 0.14 25.88 12.01
C ASN A 136 -0.04 26.51 10.63
N GLU A 137 0.69 27.60 10.37
CA GLU A 137 0.65 28.33 9.10
C GLU A 137 1.65 27.80 8.05
N GLN A 138 2.16 26.58 8.20
CA GLN A 138 3.06 25.98 7.22
C GLN A 138 2.31 25.49 6.00
N ASP A 139 2.93 25.64 4.84
CA ASP A 139 2.36 25.17 3.58
C ASP A 139 2.14 23.66 3.60
N LEU A 140 0.98 23.24 3.14
CA LEU A 140 0.62 21.82 3.02
C LEU A 140 1.12 21.27 1.67
N VAL A 141 2.40 20.88 1.66
CA VAL A 141 2.99 20.24 0.47
C VAL A 141 2.64 18.76 0.47
N ALA A 142 1.78 18.37 -0.46
CA ALA A 142 1.22 17.02 -0.51
C ALA A 142 1.09 16.51 -1.95
N VAL A 143 0.89 15.19 -2.09
CA VAL A 143 0.59 14.51 -3.35
C VAL A 143 -0.56 13.54 -3.10
N ALA A 144 -1.56 13.55 -3.97
CA ALA A 144 -2.69 12.63 -3.93
C ALA A 144 -2.46 11.44 -4.86
N TYR A 145 -2.92 10.27 -4.44
CA TYR A 145 -2.82 9.02 -5.18
C TYR A 145 -4.14 8.29 -5.21
N ARG A 146 -4.46 7.71 -6.36
CA ARG A 146 -5.52 6.72 -6.51
C ARG A 146 -4.92 5.32 -6.40
N PHE A 147 -5.52 4.44 -5.63
CA PHE A 147 -5.19 3.03 -5.61
C PHE A 147 -5.65 2.33 -6.90
N ILE A 148 -4.78 1.49 -7.47
CA ILE A 148 -5.01 0.72 -8.70
C ILE A 148 -5.15 -0.76 -8.32
N PRO A 149 -6.38 -1.29 -8.20
CA PRO A 149 -6.58 -2.72 -7.87
C PRO A 149 -5.89 -3.67 -8.85
N GLU A 150 -5.91 -3.34 -10.14
CA GLU A 150 -5.27 -4.12 -11.21
C GLU A 150 -3.74 -4.16 -11.04
N GLY A 151 -3.14 -3.09 -10.53
CA GLY A 151 -1.71 -3.05 -10.18
C GLY A 151 -1.37 -4.02 -9.05
N LEU A 152 -2.19 -4.05 -7.98
CA LEU A 152 -2.04 -5.02 -6.90
C LEU A 152 -2.20 -6.47 -7.41
N GLU A 153 -3.19 -6.71 -8.27
CA GLU A 153 -3.40 -8.02 -8.91
C GLU A 153 -2.19 -8.43 -9.75
N SER A 154 -1.60 -7.50 -10.51
CA SER A 154 -0.39 -7.70 -11.28
C SER A 154 0.78 -8.13 -10.39
N VAL A 155 1.05 -7.41 -9.29
CA VAL A 155 2.09 -7.75 -8.31
C VAL A 155 1.84 -9.14 -7.70
N TYR A 156 0.59 -9.40 -7.29
CA TYR A 156 0.21 -10.69 -6.72
C TYR A 156 0.49 -11.83 -7.68
N HIS A 157 0.11 -11.71 -8.95
CA HIS A 157 0.33 -12.76 -9.95
C HIS A 157 1.82 -12.99 -10.22
N VAL A 158 2.63 -11.94 -10.28
CA VAL A 158 4.09 -12.08 -10.44
C VAL A 158 4.71 -12.86 -9.28
N LEU A 159 4.37 -12.50 -8.04
CA LEU A 159 4.91 -13.13 -6.84
C LEU A 159 4.36 -14.55 -6.64
N ASN A 160 3.06 -14.76 -6.87
CA ASN A 160 2.42 -16.05 -6.63
C ASN A 160 2.80 -17.12 -7.66
N ARG A 161 3.19 -16.72 -8.90
CA ARG A 161 3.64 -17.66 -9.94
C ARG A 161 4.85 -18.48 -9.51
N ASN A 162 5.77 -17.88 -8.76
CA ASN A 162 7.01 -18.49 -8.29
C ASN A 162 7.00 -18.60 -6.76
N SER A 163 5.93 -19.15 -6.23
CA SER A 163 5.71 -19.27 -4.80
C SER A 163 6.13 -20.62 -4.25
N MET A 164 6.50 -20.65 -2.97
CA MET A 164 6.90 -21.87 -2.27
C MET A 164 5.69 -22.69 -1.84
N GLU A 165 5.64 -23.94 -2.29
CA GLU A 165 4.73 -24.94 -1.74
C GLU A 165 5.29 -25.45 -0.40
N LEU A 166 4.60 -25.16 0.68
CA LEU A 166 5.00 -25.58 2.01
C LEU A 166 4.67 -27.06 2.22
N THR A 167 5.68 -27.89 2.48
CA THR A 167 5.52 -29.34 2.70
C THR A 167 5.56 -29.73 4.18
N LYS A 168 6.23 -28.94 5.02
CA LYS A 168 6.29 -29.14 6.47
C LYS A 168 6.45 -27.82 7.20
N LYS A 169 5.73 -27.65 8.31
CA LYS A 169 5.91 -26.54 9.25
C LYS A 169 5.77 -27.04 10.67
N THR A 170 6.79 -26.79 11.48
CA THR A 170 6.81 -27.00 12.93
C THR A 170 7.35 -25.75 13.61
N ASP A 171 7.46 -25.76 14.92
CA ASP A 171 8.05 -24.63 15.67
C ASP A 171 9.53 -24.40 15.39
N THR A 172 10.23 -25.42 14.86
CA THR A 172 11.69 -25.41 14.64
C THR A 172 12.13 -25.74 13.23
N GLU A 173 11.21 -26.10 12.33
CA GLU A 173 11.56 -26.53 10.98
C GLU A 173 10.47 -26.12 10.00
N ILE A 174 10.90 -25.53 8.89
CA ILE A 174 10.08 -25.21 7.73
C ILE A 174 10.71 -25.86 6.52
N THR A 175 9.93 -26.67 5.80
CA THR A 175 10.37 -27.29 4.55
C THR A 175 9.35 -26.98 3.45
N GLY A 176 9.85 -26.62 2.29
CA GLY A 176 9.04 -26.33 1.13
C GLY A 176 9.74 -26.69 -0.18
N ARG A 177 8.99 -26.65 -1.23
CA ARG A 177 9.47 -26.79 -2.59
C ARG A 177 9.10 -25.54 -3.39
N ILE A 178 10.02 -25.12 -4.24
CA ILE A 178 9.78 -24.03 -5.19
C ILE A 178 10.27 -24.47 -6.56
N ASP A 179 9.43 -24.27 -7.56
CA ASP A 179 9.78 -24.46 -8.96
C ASP A 179 9.94 -23.08 -9.60
N THR A 180 11.11 -22.78 -10.11
CA THR A 180 11.43 -21.47 -10.73
C THR A 180 12.07 -21.65 -12.10
N GLU A 181 11.65 -20.81 -13.05
CA GLU A 181 12.23 -20.79 -14.39
C GLU A 181 13.54 -19.99 -14.47
N LYS A 182 13.75 -19.09 -13.51
CA LYS A 182 14.91 -18.18 -13.48
C LYS A 182 15.57 -18.22 -12.10
N ALA A 183 16.88 -17.97 -12.09
CA ALA A 183 17.60 -17.72 -10.85
C ALA A 183 17.10 -16.43 -10.19
N GLY A 184 17.02 -16.41 -8.87
CA GLY A 184 16.54 -15.28 -8.08
C GLY A 184 16.86 -15.45 -6.61
N LEU A 185 16.31 -14.57 -5.79
CA LEU A 185 16.38 -14.69 -4.33
C LEU A 185 15.06 -15.28 -3.82
N LEU A 186 15.16 -16.20 -2.87
CA LEU A 186 13.99 -16.65 -2.12
C LEU A 186 13.72 -15.69 -0.96
N TYR A 187 12.69 -14.88 -1.10
CA TYR A 187 12.19 -14.05 -0.02
C TYR A 187 11.26 -14.87 0.87
N LEU A 188 11.54 -14.90 2.17
CA LEU A 188 10.70 -15.55 3.18
C LEU A 188 10.05 -14.46 4.06
N SER A 189 8.73 -14.48 4.21
CA SER A 189 8.00 -13.58 5.12
C SER A 189 8.14 -14.02 6.59
N ILE A 190 9.38 -14.27 7.01
CA ILE A 190 9.74 -14.68 8.37
C ILE A 190 10.72 -13.62 8.91
N PRO A 191 10.50 -13.07 10.11
CA PRO A 191 11.47 -12.19 10.72
C PRO A 191 12.85 -12.87 10.84
N TYR A 192 13.90 -12.14 10.46
CA TYR A 192 15.27 -12.64 10.60
C TYR A 192 15.59 -12.91 12.07
N ASP A 193 16.15 -14.06 12.34
CA ASP A 193 16.74 -14.46 13.61
C ASP A 193 18.03 -15.25 13.39
N LYS A 194 19.01 -15.09 14.29
CA LYS A 194 20.32 -15.80 14.21
C LYS A 194 20.20 -17.31 14.40
N GLY A 195 19.07 -17.79 14.88
CA GLY A 195 18.78 -19.21 15.04
C GLY A 195 18.35 -19.90 13.73
N TRP A 196 18.03 -19.14 12.65
CA TRP A 196 17.74 -19.74 11.36
C TRP A 196 19.01 -20.20 10.65
N SER A 197 18.98 -21.40 10.11
CA SER A 197 20.01 -21.95 9.23
C SER A 197 19.37 -22.66 8.04
N ILE A 198 19.99 -22.56 6.87
CA ILE A 198 19.59 -23.23 5.63
C ILE A 198 20.51 -24.41 5.40
#